data_472a574d3a2b5683cabad104a8d101ae
#
_entry.id   472a574d3a2b5683cabad104a8d101ae
#
_cell.length_a   1.000
_cell.length_b   1.000
_cell.length_c   1.000
_cell.angle_alpha   90.00
_cell.angle_beta   90.00
_cell.angle_gamma   90.00
#
_symmetry.space_group_name_H-M   'P 1'
#
loop_
_entity.id
_entity.type
_entity.pdbx_description
1 polymer ?
#
loop_
_entity_poly.entity_id
_entity_poly.type
_entity_poly.pdbx_seq_one_letter_code
_entity_poly.pdbx_strand_id
1 'polypeptide(L)'
;MNSEQFENTSSALDHELNEALVNANIENGYEEFLGIFDRFYAEQAEVVSEGHSTGLAGKSHVLPVLFNFLVPLHVMAEIGGLSVTLRYSEIRSDNRGEQHAEWSLDLVGILGRRVTLHWSSARRWKGSHVVYERHYEHRQIGEPLNMIDFDFSAPSPMLIVPVRPS
;
A
#
# COMPACT_ATOMS: atom_id res chain seq x y z
N MET A 1 -6.27 2.14 -30.48
CA MET A 1 -6.33 3.03 -29.30
C MET A 1 -5.23 4.07 -29.47
N ASN A 2 -5.59 5.34 -29.46
CA ASN A 2 -4.58 6.39 -29.51
C ASN A 2 -4.00 6.60 -28.08
N SER A 3 -2.88 7.31 -27.97
CA SER A 3 -2.18 7.53 -26.69
C SER A 3 -3.05 8.21 -25.64
N GLU A 4 -3.89 9.17 -26.01
CA GLU A 4 -4.80 9.86 -25.09
C GLU A 4 -5.88 8.94 -24.50
N GLN A 5 -6.42 8.00 -25.28
CA GLN A 5 -7.38 7.03 -24.76
C GLN A 5 -6.72 6.04 -23.80
N PHE A 6 -5.48 5.68 -24.05
CA PHE A 6 -4.71 4.81 -23.17
C PHE A 6 -4.40 5.50 -21.83
N GLU A 7 -3.94 6.75 -21.88
CA GLU A 7 -3.63 7.54 -20.67
C GLU A 7 -4.88 7.75 -19.80
N ASN A 8 -6.01 8.10 -20.40
CA ASN A 8 -7.27 8.27 -19.66
C ASN A 8 -7.73 6.95 -19.01
N THR A 9 -7.55 5.82 -19.68
CA THR A 9 -7.91 4.51 -19.15
C THR A 9 -6.98 4.11 -17.99
N SER A 10 -5.67 4.30 -18.14
CA SER A 10 -4.70 3.98 -17.10
C SER A 10 -4.88 4.86 -15.86
N SER A 11 -5.18 6.14 -16.03
CA SER A 11 -5.48 7.05 -14.92
C SER A 11 -6.74 6.64 -14.17
N ALA A 12 -7.79 6.23 -14.86
CA ALA A 12 -9.02 5.74 -14.25
C ALA A 12 -8.80 4.43 -13.46
N LEU A 13 -8.04 3.51 -14.03
CA LEU A 13 -7.68 2.25 -13.36
C LEU A 13 -6.79 2.48 -12.13
N ASP A 14 -5.85 3.41 -12.23
CA ASP A 14 -4.99 3.78 -11.10
C ASP A 14 -5.79 4.41 -9.96
N HIS A 15 -6.78 5.24 -10.29
CA HIS A 15 -7.72 5.77 -9.32
C HIS A 15 -8.54 4.65 -8.65
N GLU A 16 -9.09 3.71 -9.42
CA GLU A 16 -9.82 2.55 -8.86
C GLU A 16 -8.95 1.72 -7.92
N LEU A 17 -7.69 1.46 -8.30
CA LEU A 17 -6.75 0.73 -7.45
C LEU A 17 -6.45 1.49 -6.16
N ASN A 18 -6.18 2.79 -6.24
CA ASN A 18 -5.89 3.60 -5.07
C ASN A 18 -7.11 3.68 -4.13
N GLU A 19 -8.31 3.85 -4.66
CA GLU A 19 -9.56 3.81 -3.87
C GLU A 19 -9.75 2.44 -3.21
N ALA A 20 -9.49 1.35 -3.91
CA ALA A 20 -9.57 0.01 -3.35
C ALA A 20 -8.58 -0.17 -2.18
N LEU A 21 -7.35 0.33 -2.31
CA LEU A 21 -6.34 0.26 -1.24
C LEU A 21 -6.70 1.11 -0.02
N VAL A 22 -7.20 2.33 -0.25
CA VAL A 22 -7.59 3.24 0.85
C VAL A 22 -8.82 2.72 1.59
N ASN A 23 -9.77 2.13 0.88
CA ASN A 23 -11.04 1.62 1.43
C ASN A 23 -10.97 0.15 1.83
N ALA A 24 -9.84 -0.53 1.61
CA ALA A 24 -9.68 -1.91 2.02
C ALA A 24 -9.94 -2.04 3.51
N ASN A 25 -10.98 -2.83 3.84
CA ASN A 25 -11.34 -3.04 5.23
C ASN A 25 -10.33 -4.02 5.85
N ILE A 26 -9.55 -3.50 6.76
CA ILE A 26 -8.52 -4.25 7.44
C ILE A 26 -9.12 -5.35 8.34
N GLU A 27 -10.37 -5.24 8.77
CA GLU A 27 -11.09 -6.30 9.47
C GLU A 27 -11.27 -7.59 8.64
N ASN A 28 -11.43 -7.45 7.32
CA ASN A 28 -11.42 -8.56 6.36
C ASN A 28 -10.02 -8.78 5.75
N GLY A 29 -9.09 -8.03 6.18
CA GLY A 29 -7.66 -7.87 5.99
C GLY A 29 -7.07 -8.54 4.76
N TYR A 30 -6.71 -9.77 4.92
CA TYR A 30 -5.86 -10.48 3.98
C TYR A 30 -6.56 -10.83 2.66
N GLU A 31 -7.79 -11.33 2.72
CA GLU A 31 -8.51 -11.77 1.52
C GLU A 31 -8.87 -10.60 0.61
N GLU A 32 -9.24 -9.46 1.19
CA GLU A 32 -9.57 -8.26 0.43
C GLU A 32 -8.33 -7.73 -0.31
N PHE A 33 -7.18 -7.68 0.35
CA PHE A 33 -5.93 -7.31 -0.30
C PHE A 33 -5.50 -8.29 -1.38
N LEU A 34 -5.63 -9.59 -1.14
CA LEU A 34 -5.37 -10.59 -2.19
C LEU A 34 -6.27 -10.38 -3.41
N GLY A 35 -7.55 -10.09 -3.19
CA GLY A 35 -8.49 -9.78 -4.26
C GLY A 35 -8.08 -8.55 -5.07
N ILE A 36 -7.60 -7.49 -4.42
CA ILE A 36 -7.08 -6.28 -5.07
C ILE A 36 -5.85 -6.63 -5.93
N PHE A 37 -4.91 -7.39 -5.39
CA PHE A 37 -3.73 -7.79 -6.15
C PHE A 37 -4.07 -8.70 -7.31
N ASP A 38 -4.95 -9.66 -7.13
CA ASP A 38 -5.39 -10.56 -8.20
C ASP A 38 -6.10 -9.80 -9.32
N ARG A 39 -6.85 -8.76 -8.97
CA ARG A 39 -7.57 -7.94 -9.95
C ARG A 39 -6.67 -6.99 -10.73
N PHE A 40 -5.75 -6.30 -10.07
CA PHE A 40 -5.05 -5.15 -10.65
C PHE A 40 -3.60 -5.43 -11.05
N TYR A 41 -2.95 -6.45 -10.53
CA TYR A 41 -1.53 -6.72 -10.81
C TYR A 41 -1.33 -7.90 -11.73
N ALA A 42 -0.44 -7.74 -12.71
CA ALA A 42 -0.01 -8.83 -13.57
C ALA A 42 0.75 -9.91 -12.78
N GLU A 43 0.72 -11.16 -13.26
CA GLU A 43 1.46 -12.27 -12.62
C GLU A 43 2.95 -11.99 -12.46
N GLN A 44 3.56 -11.29 -13.41
CA GLN A 44 4.97 -10.94 -13.42
C GLN A 44 5.22 -9.47 -13.04
N ALA A 45 4.27 -8.84 -12.33
CA ALA A 45 4.45 -7.48 -11.87
C ALA A 45 5.70 -7.34 -11.00
N GLU A 46 6.46 -6.28 -11.25
CA GLU A 46 7.64 -5.92 -10.47
C GLU A 46 7.31 -4.73 -9.57
N VAL A 47 7.63 -4.84 -8.29
CA VAL A 47 7.49 -3.74 -7.32
C VAL A 47 8.84 -3.45 -6.69
N VAL A 48 9.24 -2.18 -6.77
CA VAL A 48 10.53 -1.69 -6.28
C VAL A 48 10.28 -0.59 -5.24
N SER A 49 10.99 -0.65 -4.13
CA SER A 49 11.04 0.43 -3.16
C SER A 49 12.45 1.00 -3.11
N GLU A 50 12.61 2.28 -3.44
CA GLU A 50 13.90 2.95 -3.37
C GLU A 50 14.38 3.03 -1.92
N GLY A 51 15.66 2.75 -1.71
CA GLY A 51 16.26 2.68 -0.38
C GLY A 51 16.15 1.29 0.28
N HIS A 52 15.45 0.36 -0.33
CA HIS A 52 15.41 -1.05 0.06
C HIS A 52 15.93 -1.89 -1.10
N SER A 53 16.84 -2.80 -0.81
CA SER A 53 17.77 -3.38 -1.79
C SER A 53 17.20 -4.43 -2.73
N THR A 54 15.89 -4.66 -2.77
CA THR A 54 15.33 -5.73 -3.59
C THR A 54 14.13 -5.28 -4.39
N GLY A 55 14.31 -5.23 -5.70
CA GLY A 55 13.20 -5.34 -6.63
C GLY A 55 12.57 -6.74 -6.51
N LEU A 56 11.26 -6.79 -6.32
CA LEU A 56 10.53 -8.04 -6.25
C LEU A 56 9.70 -8.20 -7.52
N ALA A 57 9.93 -9.28 -8.22
CA ALA A 57 9.17 -9.64 -9.41
C ALA A 57 8.24 -10.82 -9.11
N GLY A 58 7.02 -10.72 -9.63
CA GLY A 58 5.98 -11.73 -9.47
C GLY A 58 5.12 -11.58 -8.22
N LYS A 59 3.83 -11.87 -8.35
CA LYS A 59 2.84 -11.77 -7.26
C LYS A 59 3.26 -12.54 -6.00
N SER A 60 3.86 -13.70 -6.15
CA SER A 60 4.32 -14.54 -5.04
C SER A 60 5.38 -13.86 -4.16
N HIS A 61 6.13 -12.91 -4.71
CA HIS A 61 7.17 -12.17 -3.98
C HIS A 61 6.66 -10.81 -3.48
N VAL A 62 5.78 -10.17 -4.24
CA VAL A 62 5.20 -8.86 -3.91
C VAL A 62 4.25 -8.96 -2.71
N LEU A 63 3.39 -9.97 -2.70
CA LEU A 63 2.41 -10.16 -1.64
C LEU A 63 2.99 -10.25 -0.24
N PRO A 64 4.08 -11.03 0.03
CA PRO A 64 4.66 -11.08 1.36
C PRO A 64 5.19 -9.74 1.86
N VAL A 65 5.75 -8.90 0.97
CA VAL A 65 6.29 -7.59 1.37
C VAL A 65 5.18 -6.61 1.70
N LEU A 66 4.15 -6.54 0.88
CA LEU A 66 2.97 -5.72 1.15
C LEU A 66 2.25 -6.21 2.40
N PHE A 67 2.19 -7.51 2.58
CA PHE A 67 1.62 -8.13 3.77
C PHE A 67 2.41 -7.77 5.03
N ASN A 68 3.73 -7.84 4.99
CA ASN A 68 4.59 -7.43 6.10
C ASN A 68 4.47 -5.95 6.46
N PHE A 69 4.03 -5.10 5.54
CA PHE A 69 3.71 -3.71 5.81
C PHE A 69 2.29 -3.52 6.36
N LEU A 70 1.31 -4.18 5.75
CA LEU A 70 -0.11 -3.99 6.06
C LEU A 70 -0.55 -4.69 7.35
N VAL A 71 -0.03 -5.88 7.64
CA VAL A 71 -0.37 -6.63 8.86
C VAL A 71 0.06 -5.90 10.13
N PRO A 72 1.28 -5.38 10.25
CA PRO A 72 1.63 -4.55 11.40
C PRO A 72 0.71 -3.34 11.57
N LEU A 73 0.32 -2.68 10.50
CA LEU A 73 -0.63 -1.55 10.57
C LEU A 73 -2.00 -2.00 11.09
N HIS A 74 -2.49 -3.13 10.63
CA HIS A 74 -3.72 -3.71 11.12
C HIS A 74 -3.65 -4.04 12.62
N VAL A 75 -2.60 -4.72 13.04
CA VAL A 75 -2.37 -5.04 14.45
C VAL A 75 -2.30 -3.77 15.29
N MET A 76 -1.60 -2.76 14.83
CA MET A 76 -1.51 -1.48 15.53
C MET A 76 -2.86 -0.78 15.63
N ALA A 77 -3.70 -0.83 14.59
CA ALA A 77 -5.02 -0.21 14.61
C ALA A 77 -6.01 -0.96 15.51
N GLU A 78 -6.13 -2.27 15.32
CA GLU A 78 -7.17 -3.08 16.00
C GLU A 78 -6.81 -3.41 17.45
N ILE A 79 -5.54 -3.71 17.73
CA ILE A 79 -5.10 -4.17 19.05
C ILE A 79 -4.49 -3.05 19.86
N GLY A 80 -3.69 -2.22 19.23
CA GLY A 80 -2.95 -1.15 19.88
C GLY A 80 -3.72 0.15 20.04
N GLY A 81 -4.99 0.24 19.56
CA GLY A 81 -5.78 1.45 19.62
C GLY A 81 -5.25 2.61 18.76
N LEU A 82 -4.38 2.30 17.78
CA LEU A 82 -3.79 3.27 16.89
C LEU A 82 -4.81 3.74 15.85
N SER A 83 -4.90 5.05 15.63
CA SER A 83 -5.62 5.57 14.47
C SER A 83 -4.72 5.53 13.24
N VAL A 84 -5.17 4.87 12.18
CA VAL A 84 -4.45 4.71 10.93
C VAL A 84 -5.27 5.31 9.79
N THR A 85 -4.71 6.27 9.06
CA THR A 85 -5.37 6.89 7.92
C THR A 85 -4.45 6.94 6.73
N LEU A 86 -4.81 6.25 5.66
CA LEU A 86 -4.11 6.25 4.38
C LEU A 86 -4.81 7.17 3.39
N ARG A 87 -4.05 8.03 2.73
CA ARG A 87 -4.54 8.97 1.70
C ARG A 87 -3.59 9.01 0.52
N TYR A 88 -4.11 9.42 -0.61
CA TYR A 88 -3.30 9.70 -1.80
C TYR A 88 -3.71 11.03 -2.45
N SER A 89 -2.78 11.63 -3.19
CA SER A 89 -2.99 12.85 -3.96
C SER A 89 -3.68 12.57 -5.30
N GLU A 90 -3.98 13.63 -6.02
CA GLU A 90 -4.37 13.55 -7.42
C GLU A 90 -3.33 12.79 -8.24
N ILE A 91 -3.81 11.89 -9.10
CA ILE A 91 -2.96 11.09 -9.98
C ILE A 91 -2.51 11.95 -11.16
N ARG A 92 -1.21 11.90 -11.47
CA ARG A 92 -0.60 12.60 -12.61
C ARG A 92 0.03 11.59 -13.54
N SER A 93 -0.26 11.73 -14.84
CA SER A 93 0.42 10.96 -15.88
C SER A 93 1.67 11.70 -16.33
N ASP A 94 2.78 11.00 -16.48
CA ASP A 94 3.99 11.56 -17.08
C ASP A 94 4.03 11.32 -18.60
N ASN A 95 5.08 11.84 -19.25
CA ASN A 95 5.27 11.71 -20.68
C ASN A 95 5.61 10.29 -21.17
N ARG A 96 5.80 9.34 -20.23
CA ARG A 96 6.02 7.92 -20.50
C ARG A 96 4.77 7.08 -20.24
N GLY A 97 3.66 7.71 -19.85
CA GLY A 97 2.41 7.06 -19.49
C GLY A 97 2.40 6.40 -18.11
N GLU A 98 3.41 6.67 -17.26
CA GLU A 98 3.39 6.23 -15.88
C GLU A 98 2.44 7.11 -15.05
N GLN A 99 1.71 6.47 -14.14
CA GLN A 99 0.78 7.13 -13.23
C GLN A 99 1.48 7.38 -11.90
N HIS A 100 1.53 8.64 -11.49
CA HIS A 100 2.18 9.07 -10.25
C HIS A 100 1.16 9.53 -9.22
N ALA A 101 1.35 9.13 -7.98
CA ALA A 101 0.60 9.61 -6.83
C ALA A 101 1.51 9.83 -5.63
N GLU A 102 1.16 10.80 -4.80
CA GLU A 102 1.79 11.01 -3.50
C GLU A 102 0.89 10.40 -2.42
N TRP A 103 1.50 9.66 -1.52
CA TRP A 103 0.81 8.97 -0.43
C TRP A 103 1.16 9.58 0.91
N SER A 104 0.21 9.56 1.81
CA SER A 104 0.44 9.83 3.22
C SER A 104 -0.27 8.80 4.10
N LEU A 105 0.44 8.35 5.11
CA LEU A 105 -0.05 7.44 6.14
C LEU A 105 0.09 8.15 7.49
N ASP A 106 -1.03 8.54 8.07
CA ASP A 106 -1.10 9.13 9.39
C ASP A 106 -1.31 8.04 10.44
N LEU A 107 -0.43 7.98 11.41
CA LEU A 107 -0.50 7.12 12.57
C LEU A 107 -0.63 7.99 13.82
N VAL A 108 -1.71 7.81 14.59
CA VAL A 108 -1.95 8.56 15.83
C VAL A 108 -2.09 7.57 16.97
N GLY A 109 -1.19 7.67 17.95
CA GLY A 109 -1.19 6.86 19.15
C GLY A 109 -2.28 7.25 20.13
N ILE A 110 -2.51 6.42 21.16
CA ILE A 110 -3.55 6.62 22.19
C ILE A 110 -3.36 7.89 23.01
N LEU A 111 -2.13 8.41 23.09
CA LEU A 111 -1.81 9.66 23.78
C LEU A 111 -1.82 10.88 22.84
N GLY A 112 -2.24 10.71 21.58
CA GLY A 112 -2.32 11.77 20.60
C GLY A 112 -1.02 12.10 19.89
N ARG A 113 0.06 11.38 20.13
CA ARG A 113 1.30 11.51 19.35
C ARG A 113 1.05 11.03 17.92
N ARG A 114 1.57 11.80 16.96
CA ARG A 114 1.38 11.53 15.53
C ARG A 114 2.71 11.34 14.83
N VAL A 115 2.76 10.37 13.96
CA VAL A 115 3.78 10.23 12.92
C VAL A 115 3.09 10.14 11.56
N THR A 116 3.61 10.86 10.59
CA THR A 116 3.12 10.80 9.21
C THR A 116 4.22 10.29 8.30
N LEU A 117 3.94 9.24 7.56
CA LEU A 117 4.82 8.70 6.54
C LEU A 117 4.34 9.20 5.17
N HIS A 118 5.26 9.71 4.38
CA HIS A 118 5.02 10.13 3.01
C HIS A 118 5.90 9.34 2.05
N TRP A 119 5.34 9.01 0.90
CA TRP A 119 6.09 8.46 -0.23
C TRP A 119 5.39 8.78 -1.54
N SER A 120 6.10 8.63 -2.64
CA SER A 120 5.55 8.72 -3.97
C SER A 120 5.49 7.34 -4.61
N SER A 121 4.51 7.10 -5.44
CA SER A 121 4.41 5.90 -6.28
C SER A 121 4.39 6.26 -7.75
N ALA A 122 4.97 5.40 -8.57
CA ALA A 122 4.85 5.44 -10.01
C ALA A 122 4.46 4.05 -10.51
N ARG A 123 3.40 3.97 -11.30
CA ARG A 123 2.88 2.71 -11.84
C ARG A 123 2.85 2.73 -13.35
N ARG A 124 3.27 1.62 -13.93
CA ARG A 124 3.12 1.35 -15.35
C ARG A 124 2.06 0.28 -15.55
N TRP A 125 1.10 0.62 -16.38
CA TRP A 125 -0.01 -0.25 -16.74
C TRP A 125 0.19 -0.89 -18.12
N LYS A 126 -0.21 -2.14 -18.26
CA LYS A 126 -0.35 -2.82 -19.54
C LYS A 126 -1.76 -3.40 -19.63
N GLY A 127 -2.60 -2.80 -20.48
CA GLY A 127 -4.03 -3.10 -20.48
C GLY A 127 -4.64 -2.73 -19.12
N SER A 128 -5.27 -3.69 -18.48
CA SER A 128 -5.93 -3.52 -17.17
C SER A 128 -5.08 -3.94 -15.97
N HIS A 129 -3.77 -4.18 -16.15
CA HIS A 129 -2.90 -4.67 -15.10
C HIS A 129 -1.66 -3.82 -14.92
N VAL A 130 -1.29 -3.61 -13.66
CA VAL A 130 0.00 -3.04 -13.27
C VAL A 130 1.10 -4.05 -13.58
N VAL A 131 2.11 -3.65 -14.35
CA VAL A 131 3.28 -4.47 -14.67
C VAL A 131 4.53 -4.02 -13.93
N TYR A 132 4.56 -2.76 -13.49
CA TYR A 132 5.67 -2.19 -12.75
C TYR A 132 5.14 -1.13 -11.77
N GLU A 133 5.66 -1.14 -10.55
CA GLU A 133 5.39 -0.14 -9.53
C GLU A 133 6.67 0.20 -8.77
N ARG A 134 6.88 1.48 -8.58
CA ARG A 134 8.02 2.02 -7.85
C ARG A 134 7.54 2.93 -6.73
N HIS A 135 8.09 2.73 -5.53
CA HIS A 135 7.89 3.61 -4.38
C HIS A 135 9.19 4.37 -4.13
N TYR A 136 9.11 5.67 -3.96
CA TYR A 136 10.28 6.55 -3.84
C TYR A 136 9.97 7.79 -2.99
N GLU A 137 10.99 8.59 -2.70
CA GLU A 137 10.88 9.81 -1.91
C GLU A 137 10.22 9.59 -0.55
N HIS A 138 10.64 8.54 0.17
CA HIS A 138 10.17 8.25 1.51
C HIS A 138 10.63 9.31 2.49
N ARG A 139 9.70 9.84 3.29
CA ARG A 139 10.00 10.76 4.39
C ARG A 139 9.06 10.54 5.56
N GLN A 140 9.55 10.85 6.74
CA GLN A 140 8.80 10.78 7.97
C GLN A 140 8.71 12.15 8.61
N ILE A 141 7.51 12.53 9.06
CA ILE A 141 7.25 13.72 9.85
C ILE A 141 6.77 13.28 11.23
N GLY A 142 7.41 13.80 12.27
CA GLY A 142 7.18 13.38 13.64
C GLY A 142 8.14 12.28 14.07
N GLU A 143 8.20 12.05 15.37
CA GLU A 143 9.03 11.00 15.97
C GLU A 143 8.33 9.63 15.84
N PRO A 144 9.10 8.54 15.68
CA PRO A 144 8.54 7.21 15.70
C PRO A 144 7.70 6.96 16.96
N LEU A 145 6.57 6.28 16.79
CA LEU A 145 5.76 5.81 17.91
C LEU A 145 6.51 4.73 18.68
N ASN A 146 6.25 4.64 19.98
CA ASN A 146 6.85 3.66 20.88
C ASN A 146 5.77 2.96 21.73
N MET A 147 6.18 2.09 22.63
CA MET A 147 5.26 1.25 23.43
C MET A 147 4.17 2.03 24.18
N ILE A 148 4.44 3.26 24.62
CA ILE A 148 3.46 4.07 25.35
C ILE A 148 2.33 4.61 24.47
N ASP A 149 2.51 4.62 23.16
CA ASP A 149 1.53 5.09 22.18
C ASP A 149 0.48 4.02 21.85
N PHE A 150 0.61 2.81 22.40
CA PHE A 150 -0.26 1.67 22.14
C PHE A 150 -1.00 1.23 23.40
N ASP A 151 -2.21 0.72 23.22
CA ASP A 151 -2.98 0.04 24.26
C ASP A 151 -2.84 -1.48 24.10
N PHE A 152 -2.05 -2.11 24.98
CA PHE A 152 -1.87 -3.55 25.00
C PHE A 152 -2.78 -4.27 26.01
N SER A 153 -3.77 -3.59 26.59
CA SER A 153 -4.69 -4.18 27.56
C SER A 153 -5.73 -5.13 26.93
N ALA A 154 -5.95 -5.03 25.62
CA ALA A 154 -6.83 -5.93 24.90
C ALA A 154 -6.15 -7.29 24.62
N PRO A 155 -6.89 -8.43 24.70
CA PRO A 155 -6.32 -9.73 24.35
C PRO A 155 -5.89 -9.75 22.88
N SER A 156 -4.63 -10.13 22.63
CA SER A 156 -4.09 -10.28 21.29
C SER A 156 -4.78 -11.43 20.55
N PRO A 157 -5.51 -11.20 19.47
CA PRO A 157 -5.88 -12.28 18.57
C PRO A 157 -4.61 -12.91 17.97
N MET A 158 -4.55 -14.23 17.93
CA MET A 158 -3.47 -14.91 17.23
C MET A 158 -3.57 -14.61 15.73
N LEU A 159 -2.64 -13.83 15.22
CA LEU A 159 -2.48 -13.60 13.79
C LEU A 159 -1.83 -14.85 13.18
N ILE A 160 -2.66 -15.67 12.55
CA ILE A 160 -2.16 -16.73 11.67
C ILE A 160 -1.90 -16.09 10.31
N VAL A 161 -0.63 -15.92 9.99
CA VAL A 161 -0.22 -15.49 8.66
C VAL A 161 -0.30 -16.70 7.72
N PRO A 162 -1.23 -16.73 6.75
CA PRO A 162 -1.26 -17.82 5.79
C PRO A 162 -0.02 -17.76 4.91
N VAL A 163 0.79 -18.82 4.95
CA VAL A 163 1.91 -18.99 4.03
C VAL A 163 1.34 -19.62 2.76
N ARG A 164 1.41 -18.89 1.63
CA ARG A 164 1.12 -19.51 0.34
C ARG A 164 2.22 -20.52 0.02
N PRO A 165 1.88 -21.76 -0.37
CA PRO A 165 2.87 -22.68 -0.88
C PRO A 165 3.50 -22.10 -2.14
N SER A 166 4.81 -22.13 -2.18
CA SER A 166 5.64 -21.71 -3.32
C SER A 166 5.38 -22.56 -4.56
#